data_ba356e7e683cf7ff6537b49fb75a43e2
#
_entry.id   ba356e7e683cf7ff6537b49fb75a43e2
#
_cell.length_a   1.000
_cell.length_b   1.000
_cell.length_c   1.000
_cell.angle_alpha   90.00
_cell.angle_beta   90.00
_cell.angle_gamma   90.00
#
_symmetry.space_group_name_H-M   'P 1'
#
loop_
_entity.id
_entity.type
_entity.pdbx_description
1 polymer ?
#
loop_
_entity_poly.entity_id
_entity_poly.type
_entity_poly.pdbx_seq_one_letter_code
_entity_poly.pdbx_strand_id
1 'polypeptide(L)'
;DTDVKIVLQPNPGLIDEFNASTGRNCQLPPEGSYTVEGTEVIIDAGKSQSSQIKVSANSDKLQEGVSYCMRVSITSVEGGDLKVLESSRTAYVMLTKVITIKAAYLARKGCFDIPSFGGEDSPVKALGQMTLEMKVLPVSFPTSASSANGISSLCGCEENFLFRFGDGAGNPTNKLQFVKGSIGAASHPDKKDHYESWVEKEFETGHWLHFAAVYDGQYLRLYLDGEQIHFVETRNGGTINLSMAYDGHTWEDTFAIGRSAGYARFFDGYISECRVWNVARTTAELEDGICYVDPTSEGLISYWRFDGETQEDGTVLDMTGHGHNAKPYGDITYVDNQKCPF
;
A
#
# COMPACT_ATOMS: atom_id res chain seq x y z
N ASP A 1 6.48 -35.09 35.58
CA ASP A 1 6.74 -33.79 34.96
C ASP A 1 8.24 -33.48 35.16
N THR A 2 8.96 -33.27 34.10
CA THR A 2 10.39 -32.91 34.05
C THR A 2 10.54 -31.60 33.28
N ASP A 3 11.61 -30.87 33.57
CA ASP A 3 11.99 -29.71 32.81
C ASP A 3 12.27 -30.08 31.35
N VAL A 4 11.93 -29.20 30.43
CA VAL A 4 12.20 -29.40 29.01
C VAL A 4 13.14 -28.29 28.52
N LYS A 5 14.35 -28.68 28.15
CA LYS A 5 15.35 -27.80 27.55
C LYS A 5 15.14 -27.74 26.04
N ILE A 6 15.10 -26.56 25.47
CA ILE A 6 14.94 -26.32 24.03
C ILE A 6 16.12 -25.48 23.57
N VAL A 7 16.74 -25.87 22.48
CA VAL A 7 17.80 -25.10 21.81
C VAL A 7 17.28 -24.62 20.46
N LEU A 8 17.44 -23.32 20.22
CA LEU A 8 17.10 -22.69 18.97
C LEU A 8 18.35 -22.11 18.32
N GLN A 9 18.37 -22.11 17.00
CA GLN A 9 19.49 -21.50 16.25
C GLN A 9 18.97 -20.73 15.04
N PRO A 10 19.63 -19.63 14.66
CA PRO A 10 19.42 -19.02 13.34
C PRO A 10 19.71 -20.05 12.24
N ASN A 11 18.82 -20.13 11.29
CA ASN A 11 18.94 -21.06 10.16
C ASN A 11 18.89 -20.29 8.83
N PRO A 12 20.03 -19.92 8.23
CA PRO A 12 20.06 -19.13 7.00
C PRO A 12 19.63 -19.92 5.75
N GLY A 13 19.64 -21.25 5.77
CA GLY A 13 19.15 -22.08 4.66
C GLY A 13 17.65 -21.87 4.41
N LEU A 14 17.10 -22.33 3.27
CA LEU A 14 15.67 -22.34 2.93
C LEU A 14 15.00 -20.95 2.73
N ILE A 15 15.75 -19.86 2.51
CA ILE A 15 15.15 -18.57 2.15
C ILE A 15 14.35 -18.68 0.83
N ASP A 16 14.87 -19.46 -0.11
CA ASP A 16 14.23 -19.71 -1.39
C ASP A 16 12.88 -20.43 -1.23
N GLU A 17 12.79 -21.41 -0.31
CA GLU A 17 11.52 -22.07 0.04
C GLU A 17 10.50 -21.10 0.64
N PHE A 18 10.96 -20.24 1.56
CA PHE A 18 10.11 -19.19 2.14
C PHE A 18 9.58 -18.27 1.06
N ASN A 19 10.45 -17.74 0.20
CA ASN A 19 10.08 -16.87 -0.89
C ASN A 19 9.08 -17.56 -1.84
N ALA A 20 9.35 -18.80 -2.25
CA ALA A 20 8.46 -19.55 -3.13
C ALA A 20 7.08 -19.82 -2.50
N SER A 21 7.03 -20.12 -1.19
CA SER A 21 5.77 -20.43 -0.50
C SER A 21 4.93 -19.20 -0.17
N THR A 22 5.56 -18.05 -0.02
CA THR A 22 4.88 -16.79 0.39
C THR A 22 4.72 -15.79 -0.76
N GLY A 23 5.36 -16.01 -1.90
CA GLY A 23 5.41 -15.06 -3.01
C GLY A 23 6.27 -13.82 -2.72
N ARG A 24 7.16 -13.89 -1.71
CA ARG A 24 8.06 -12.79 -1.32
C ARG A 24 9.39 -12.88 -2.05
N ASN A 25 10.15 -11.78 -1.99
CA ASN A 25 11.53 -11.70 -2.50
C ASN A 25 12.46 -11.22 -1.38
N CYS A 26 12.44 -11.93 -0.25
CA CYS A 26 13.28 -11.59 0.89
C CYS A 26 14.73 -12.04 0.66
N GLN A 27 15.65 -11.25 1.19
CA GLN A 27 17.07 -11.58 1.24
C GLN A 27 17.48 -12.06 2.63
N LEU A 28 18.64 -12.71 2.72
CA LEU A 28 19.26 -12.99 4.01
C LEU A 28 19.77 -11.69 4.64
N PRO A 29 19.53 -11.47 5.96
CA PRO A 29 20.04 -10.29 6.63
C PRO A 29 21.58 -10.23 6.57
N PRO A 30 22.17 -9.04 6.33
CA PRO A 30 23.63 -8.87 6.34
C PRO A 30 24.25 -9.25 7.68
N GLU A 31 25.51 -9.64 7.66
CA GLU A 31 26.25 -9.99 8.89
C GLU A 31 26.27 -8.83 9.91
N GLY A 32 25.88 -9.15 11.14
CA GLY A 32 25.79 -8.18 12.24
C GLY A 32 24.60 -7.20 12.12
N SER A 33 23.64 -7.45 11.23
CA SER A 33 22.39 -6.68 11.16
C SER A 33 21.36 -7.12 12.20
N TYR A 34 21.58 -8.23 12.90
CA TYR A 34 20.72 -8.70 13.98
C TYR A 34 21.50 -9.47 15.04
N THR A 35 20.89 -9.60 16.21
CA THR A 35 21.32 -10.51 17.28
C THR A 35 20.14 -11.33 17.78
N VAL A 36 20.40 -12.55 18.21
CA VAL A 36 19.41 -13.44 18.85
C VAL A 36 19.93 -13.79 20.23
N GLU A 37 19.18 -13.43 21.26
CA GLU A 37 19.48 -13.71 22.65
C GLU A 37 18.50 -14.75 23.21
N GLY A 38 18.94 -15.57 24.16
CA GLY A 38 18.10 -16.59 24.76
C GLY A 38 17.86 -17.81 23.86
N THR A 39 18.89 -18.23 23.12
CA THR A 39 18.82 -19.39 22.21
C THR A 39 18.71 -20.76 22.94
N GLU A 40 18.95 -20.77 24.23
CA GLU A 40 18.64 -21.92 25.10
C GLU A 40 17.57 -21.49 26.11
N VAL A 41 16.43 -22.17 26.11
CA VAL A 41 15.31 -21.88 26.99
C VAL A 41 14.84 -23.16 27.69
N ILE A 42 14.26 -23.00 28.88
CA ILE A 42 13.71 -24.10 29.66
C ILE A 42 12.21 -23.84 29.87
N ILE A 43 11.43 -24.88 29.67
CA ILE A 43 10.04 -24.93 30.15
C ILE A 43 10.11 -25.73 31.44
N ASP A 44 9.92 -25.09 32.60
CA ASP A 44 9.93 -25.70 33.89
C ASP A 44 8.82 -26.75 34.02
N ALA A 45 9.05 -27.77 34.83
CA ALA A 45 8.10 -28.83 35.11
C ALA A 45 6.72 -28.22 35.54
N GLY A 46 5.65 -28.64 34.86
CA GLY A 46 4.31 -28.15 35.10
C GLY A 46 3.98 -26.78 34.48
N LYS A 47 4.91 -26.20 33.72
CA LYS A 47 4.65 -24.97 32.92
C LYS A 47 4.43 -25.32 31.45
N SER A 48 3.82 -24.39 30.70
CA SER A 48 3.54 -24.50 29.27
C SER A 48 4.33 -23.51 28.43
N GLN A 49 5.15 -22.64 29.05
CA GLN A 49 5.91 -21.58 28.38
C GLN A 49 7.34 -21.51 28.95
N SER A 50 8.27 -21.18 28.08
CA SER A 50 9.65 -20.84 28.42
C SER A 50 9.81 -19.32 28.64
N SER A 51 11.02 -18.89 28.95
CA SER A 51 11.44 -17.49 28.80
C SER A 51 11.38 -17.07 27.32
N GLN A 52 11.32 -15.76 27.09
CA GLN A 52 11.28 -15.21 25.74
C GLN A 52 12.66 -15.23 25.06
N ILE A 53 12.64 -15.46 23.76
CA ILE A 53 13.79 -15.25 22.89
C ILE A 53 13.70 -13.83 22.36
N LYS A 54 14.80 -13.10 22.40
CA LYS A 54 14.86 -11.72 21.92
C LYS A 54 15.65 -11.65 20.64
N VAL A 55 15.03 -11.07 19.61
CA VAL A 55 15.67 -10.67 18.36
C VAL A 55 15.79 -9.15 18.35
N SER A 56 17.01 -8.66 18.11
CA SER A 56 17.28 -7.22 17.97
C SER A 56 17.90 -6.95 16.61
N ALA A 57 17.39 -5.95 15.90
CA ALA A 57 17.90 -5.53 14.60
C ALA A 57 18.83 -4.32 14.73
N ASN A 58 19.87 -4.27 13.90
CA ASN A 58 20.70 -3.11 13.67
C ASN A 58 20.35 -2.50 12.32
N SER A 59 19.49 -1.48 12.33
CA SER A 59 18.95 -0.86 11.12
C SER A 59 20.01 -0.19 10.24
N ASP A 60 21.15 0.20 10.78
CA ASP A 60 22.23 0.86 10.03
C ASP A 60 22.86 -0.07 8.98
N LYS A 61 22.74 -1.38 9.19
CA LYS A 61 23.24 -2.41 8.27
C LYS A 61 22.20 -2.90 7.28
N LEU A 62 20.95 -2.51 7.43
CA LEU A 62 19.88 -2.84 6.49
C LEU A 62 19.82 -1.82 5.36
N GLN A 63 19.53 -2.27 4.16
CA GLN A 63 19.33 -1.41 3.00
C GLN A 63 17.87 -0.96 2.94
N GLU A 64 17.66 0.27 2.48
CA GLU A 64 16.33 0.80 2.21
C GLU A 64 15.66 0.03 1.07
N GLY A 65 14.37 -0.27 1.22
CA GLY A 65 13.59 -0.98 0.21
C GLY A 65 13.88 -2.48 0.09
N VAL A 66 14.71 -3.04 0.97
CA VAL A 66 15.00 -4.48 0.98
C VAL A 66 14.32 -5.13 2.18
N SER A 67 13.50 -6.13 1.91
CA SER A 67 12.94 -7.04 2.92
C SER A 67 13.92 -8.16 3.21
N TYR A 68 14.25 -8.35 4.47
CA TYR A 68 15.10 -9.44 4.93
C TYR A 68 14.28 -10.42 5.76
N CYS A 69 14.58 -11.70 5.64
CA CYS A 69 13.97 -12.73 6.46
C CYS A 69 15.03 -13.53 7.20
N MET A 70 14.96 -13.46 8.53
CA MET A 70 15.74 -14.30 9.42
C MET A 70 14.86 -15.42 9.96
N ARG A 71 15.41 -16.61 10.05
CA ARG A 71 14.71 -17.78 10.59
C ARG A 71 15.41 -18.30 11.84
N VAL A 72 14.59 -18.67 12.82
CA VAL A 72 15.06 -19.32 14.05
C VAL A 72 14.35 -20.66 14.16
N SER A 73 15.13 -21.74 14.18
CA SER A 73 14.60 -23.11 14.23
C SER A 73 14.95 -23.79 15.53
N ILE A 74 14.03 -24.60 16.04
CA ILE A 74 14.29 -25.54 17.15
C ILE A 74 15.23 -26.63 16.62
N THR A 75 16.42 -26.74 17.21
CA THR A 75 17.44 -27.70 16.81
C THR A 75 17.51 -28.92 17.73
N SER A 76 17.21 -28.74 19.01
CA SER A 76 17.07 -29.87 19.95
C SER A 76 16.00 -29.61 21.00
N VAL A 77 15.43 -30.70 21.50
CA VAL A 77 14.53 -30.73 22.65
C VAL A 77 15.02 -31.87 23.54
N GLU A 78 15.30 -31.56 24.80
CA GLU A 78 15.75 -32.52 25.82
C GLU A 78 14.82 -32.49 27.02
N GLY A 79 14.46 -33.66 27.55
CA GLY A 79 13.51 -33.78 28.65
C GLY A 79 12.08 -34.11 28.20
N GLY A 80 11.48 -35.08 28.92
CA GLY A 80 10.16 -35.59 28.59
C GLY A 80 10.08 -36.38 27.29
N ASP A 81 8.91 -36.93 27.00
CA ASP A 81 8.64 -37.69 25.77
C ASP A 81 7.93 -36.79 24.74
N LEU A 82 8.59 -35.63 24.43
CA LEU A 82 8.02 -34.59 23.58
C LEU A 82 8.60 -34.64 22.18
N LYS A 83 7.75 -34.34 21.19
CA LYS A 83 8.14 -34.18 19.79
C LYS A 83 7.86 -32.75 19.33
N VAL A 84 8.77 -32.21 18.53
CA VAL A 84 8.57 -30.93 17.87
C VAL A 84 7.55 -31.10 16.76
N LEU A 85 6.54 -30.24 16.72
CA LEU A 85 5.62 -30.16 15.61
C LEU A 85 6.37 -29.49 14.43
N GLU A 86 6.60 -30.23 13.35
CA GLU A 86 7.44 -29.78 12.23
C GLU A 86 6.91 -28.49 11.57
N SER A 87 5.58 -28.34 11.46
CA SER A 87 4.96 -27.12 10.92
C SER A 87 5.19 -25.87 11.76
N SER A 88 5.64 -26.03 13.02
CA SER A 88 5.92 -24.93 13.96
C SER A 88 7.36 -24.92 14.47
N ARG A 89 8.24 -25.71 13.84
CA ARG A 89 9.65 -25.82 14.20
C ARG A 89 10.43 -24.52 13.98
N THR A 90 10.01 -23.72 13.00
CA THR A 90 10.74 -22.53 12.55
C THR A 90 9.88 -21.29 12.67
N ALA A 91 10.40 -20.28 13.34
CA ALA A 91 9.86 -18.94 13.35
C ALA A 91 10.58 -18.07 12.29
N TYR A 92 9.82 -17.27 11.57
CA TYR A 92 10.32 -16.33 10.57
C TYR A 92 10.22 -14.93 11.12
N VAL A 93 11.32 -14.18 11.06
CA VAL A 93 11.38 -12.79 11.54
C VAL A 93 11.74 -11.90 10.36
N MET A 94 10.79 -11.06 9.98
CA MET A 94 10.99 -10.07 8.93
C MET A 94 11.74 -8.86 9.50
N LEU A 95 12.77 -8.41 8.79
CA LEU A 95 13.54 -7.23 9.12
C LEU A 95 13.50 -6.26 7.94
N THR A 96 13.08 -5.04 8.20
CA THR A 96 13.10 -3.94 7.23
C THR A 96 13.74 -2.71 7.86
N LYS A 97 14.38 -1.88 7.05
CA LYS A 97 14.91 -0.60 7.52
C LYS A 97 13.75 0.38 7.70
N VAL A 98 13.61 0.93 8.91
CA VAL A 98 12.74 2.08 9.11
C VAL A 98 13.39 3.29 8.45
N ILE A 99 12.72 3.86 7.48
CA ILE A 99 13.17 5.06 6.79
C ILE A 99 12.42 6.29 7.30
N THR A 100 13.06 7.43 7.20
CA THR A 100 12.43 8.72 7.48
C THR A 100 12.17 9.41 6.16
N ILE A 101 10.93 9.75 5.90
CA ILE A 101 10.48 10.40 4.67
C ILE A 101 9.88 11.76 4.98
N LYS A 102 9.75 12.59 3.97
CA LYS A 102 8.87 13.76 3.98
C LYS A 102 7.49 13.37 3.44
N ALA A 103 6.53 14.25 3.67
CA ALA A 103 5.19 14.11 3.13
C ALA A 103 4.63 15.47 2.70
N ALA A 104 3.89 15.51 1.61
CA ALA A 104 3.20 16.71 1.15
C ALA A 104 1.88 16.88 1.88
N TYR A 105 1.63 18.04 2.46
CA TYR A 105 0.37 18.43 3.08
C TYR A 105 -0.46 19.26 2.09
N LEU A 106 -1.66 18.79 1.78
CA LEU A 106 -2.54 19.38 0.77
C LEU A 106 -3.53 20.41 1.33
N ALA A 107 -3.77 20.42 2.62
CA ALA A 107 -4.56 21.41 3.36
C ALA A 107 -5.93 21.71 2.75
N ARG A 108 -6.57 20.75 2.08
CA ARG A 108 -7.85 20.92 1.33
C ARG A 108 -7.80 22.03 0.26
N LYS A 109 -6.60 22.36 -0.24
CA LYS A 109 -6.36 23.42 -1.24
C LYS A 109 -5.37 23.03 -2.31
N GLY A 110 -4.49 22.08 -2.00
CA GLY A 110 -3.46 21.57 -2.88
C GLY A 110 -3.84 20.25 -3.54
N CYS A 111 -3.28 20.03 -4.72
CA CYS A 111 -3.35 18.76 -5.43
C CYS A 111 -2.19 18.66 -6.41
N PHE A 112 -2.09 17.49 -7.07
CA PHE A 112 -1.15 17.30 -8.17
C PHE A 112 -1.89 16.77 -9.38
N ASP A 113 -1.60 17.33 -10.53
CA ASP A 113 -2.08 16.90 -11.84
C ASP A 113 -0.98 16.12 -12.55
N ILE A 114 -1.37 15.11 -13.35
CA ILE A 114 -0.45 14.32 -14.17
C ILE A 114 -0.77 14.53 -15.65
N PRO A 115 -0.32 15.64 -16.26
CA PRO A 115 -0.72 15.99 -17.62
C PRO A 115 -0.36 14.97 -18.68
N SER A 116 0.74 14.24 -18.46
CA SER A 116 1.21 13.19 -19.39
C SER A 116 0.33 11.95 -19.40
N PHE A 117 -0.58 11.79 -18.44
CA PHE A 117 -1.60 10.73 -18.50
C PHE A 117 -2.75 11.07 -19.43
N GLY A 118 -2.94 12.35 -19.76
CA GLY A 118 -3.88 12.77 -20.79
C GLY A 118 -3.34 12.50 -22.21
N GLY A 119 -4.24 12.37 -23.19
CA GLY A 119 -3.88 12.24 -24.60
C GLY A 119 -4.07 10.84 -25.19
N GLU A 120 -3.88 10.77 -26.52
CA GLU A 120 -4.19 9.55 -27.29
C GLU A 120 -3.24 8.41 -27.01
N ASP A 121 -1.97 8.70 -26.77
CA ASP A 121 -0.89 7.71 -26.54
C ASP A 121 -0.65 7.45 -25.04
N SER A 122 -1.62 7.74 -24.18
CA SER A 122 -1.49 7.58 -22.74
C SER A 122 -1.25 6.11 -22.34
N PRO A 123 -0.21 5.81 -21.54
CA PRO A 123 0.10 4.45 -21.10
C PRO A 123 -0.97 3.87 -20.15
N VAL A 124 -1.86 4.73 -19.65
CA VAL A 124 -2.91 4.35 -18.68
C VAL A 124 -4.32 4.37 -19.30
N LYS A 125 -4.43 4.41 -20.62
CA LYS A 125 -5.70 4.51 -21.35
C LYS A 125 -6.52 3.23 -21.35
N ALA A 126 -5.87 2.06 -21.30
CA ALA A 126 -6.55 0.77 -21.41
C ALA A 126 -5.80 -0.33 -20.63
N LEU A 127 -5.85 -0.24 -19.31
CA LEU A 127 -5.17 -1.18 -18.43
C LEU A 127 -6.02 -2.45 -18.26
N GLY A 128 -5.57 -3.56 -18.83
CA GLY A 128 -6.19 -4.89 -18.66
C GLY A 128 -5.92 -5.49 -17.27
N GLN A 129 -4.84 -5.06 -16.64
CA GLN A 129 -4.53 -5.25 -15.22
C GLN A 129 -4.03 -3.92 -14.67
N MET A 130 -4.18 -3.71 -13.38
CA MET A 130 -3.74 -2.47 -12.74
C MET A 130 -3.52 -2.68 -11.25
N THR A 131 -2.51 -2.00 -10.71
CA THR A 131 -2.44 -1.67 -9.30
C THR A 131 -2.28 -0.16 -9.15
N LEU A 132 -3.15 0.46 -8.35
CA LEU A 132 -3.05 1.86 -7.94
C LEU A 132 -2.83 1.89 -6.43
N GLU A 133 -1.69 2.42 -6.01
CA GLU A 133 -1.30 2.51 -4.60
C GLU A 133 -1.16 3.96 -4.16
N MET A 134 -1.55 4.23 -2.91
CA MET A 134 -1.41 5.54 -2.31
C MET A 134 -1.22 5.44 -0.80
N LYS A 135 -0.30 6.24 -0.27
CA LYS A 135 -0.06 6.35 1.16
C LYS A 135 -0.46 7.73 1.65
N VAL A 136 -1.43 7.77 2.57
CA VAL A 136 -2.07 9.00 3.03
C VAL A 136 -2.23 9.02 4.55
N LEU A 137 -2.29 10.23 5.12
CA LEU A 137 -2.70 10.47 6.50
C LEU A 137 -3.80 11.55 6.48
N PRO A 138 -5.07 11.18 6.70
CA PRO A 138 -6.15 12.16 6.80
C PRO A 138 -5.99 13.06 8.03
N VAL A 139 -6.11 14.37 7.84
CA VAL A 139 -6.11 15.38 8.91
C VAL A 139 -7.53 15.75 9.30
N SER A 140 -8.42 15.91 8.33
CA SER A 140 -9.84 16.10 8.60
C SER A 140 -10.70 15.51 7.49
N PHE A 141 -11.94 15.16 7.86
CA PHE A 141 -12.98 14.81 6.90
C PHE A 141 -13.99 15.98 6.79
N PRO A 142 -14.73 16.09 5.67
CA PRO A 142 -15.80 17.08 5.55
C PRO A 142 -16.82 16.95 6.70
N THR A 143 -17.29 18.06 7.20
CA THR A 143 -18.27 18.10 8.31
C THR A 143 -19.72 17.91 7.87
N SER A 144 -20.00 18.04 6.57
CA SER A 144 -21.33 17.86 5.98
C SER A 144 -21.30 16.77 4.93
N ALA A 145 -22.16 15.79 5.08
CA ALA A 145 -22.35 14.70 4.11
C ALA A 145 -23.29 15.11 2.95
N SER A 146 -23.80 16.34 2.93
CA SER A 146 -24.69 16.83 1.88
C SER A 146 -23.91 17.55 0.78
N SER A 147 -24.15 17.19 -0.47
CA SER A 147 -23.51 17.79 -1.65
C SER A 147 -22.03 17.44 -1.88
N ALA A 148 -21.46 17.98 -2.93
CA ALA A 148 -20.05 17.82 -3.30
C ALA A 148 -19.05 18.21 -2.19
N ASN A 149 -19.48 19.05 -1.23
CA ASN A 149 -18.65 19.41 -0.07
C ASN A 149 -18.43 18.25 0.92
N GLY A 150 -19.19 17.17 0.82
CA GLY A 150 -19.04 15.95 1.60
C GLY A 150 -18.01 14.97 1.05
N ILE A 151 -17.30 15.34 -0.01
CA ILE A 151 -16.35 14.48 -0.71
C ILE A 151 -14.92 14.96 -0.46
N SER A 152 -14.01 14.02 -0.30
CA SER A 152 -12.57 14.23 -0.17
C SER A 152 -11.83 13.22 -1.05
N SER A 153 -11.37 13.65 -2.21
CA SER A 153 -10.81 12.76 -3.23
C SER A 153 -9.33 12.52 -3.03
N LEU A 154 -8.93 11.26 -3.09
CA LEU A 154 -7.54 10.83 -2.91
C LEU A 154 -6.77 10.84 -4.24
N CYS A 155 -7.13 9.97 -5.18
CA CYS A 155 -6.51 9.95 -6.50
C CYS A 155 -7.37 9.21 -7.52
N GLY A 156 -7.17 9.51 -8.79
CA GLY A 156 -7.82 8.87 -9.92
C GLY A 156 -8.45 9.85 -10.90
N CYS A 157 -9.35 9.32 -11.75
CA CYS A 157 -10.17 10.07 -12.69
C CYS A 157 -11.63 9.99 -12.29
N GLU A 158 -12.30 11.13 -12.23
CA GLU A 158 -13.74 11.21 -11.90
C GLU A 158 -14.56 10.27 -12.80
N GLU A 159 -15.57 9.61 -12.21
CA GLU A 159 -16.50 8.67 -12.86
C GLU A 159 -15.86 7.43 -13.52
N ASN A 160 -14.55 7.39 -13.67
CA ASN A 160 -13.86 6.26 -14.32
C ASN A 160 -13.20 5.32 -13.32
N PHE A 161 -12.18 5.80 -12.63
CA PHE A 161 -11.55 5.08 -11.53
C PHE A 161 -11.03 6.08 -10.50
N LEU A 162 -11.60 6.08 -9.31
CA LEU A 162 -11.32 7.09 -8.29
C LEU A 162 -11.44 6.52 -6.88
N PHE A 163 -10.43 6.78 -6.05
CA PHE A 163 -10.53 6.68 -4.60
C PHE A 163 -11.02 8.01 -4.01
N ARG A 164 -12.03 7.95 -3.12
CA ARG A 164 -12.49 9.12 -2.38
C ARG A 164 -13.10 8.74 -1.03
N PHE A 165 -13.10 9.65 -0.10
CA PHE A 165 -13.91 9.59 1.11
C PHE A 165 -15.22 10.35 0.91
N GLY A 166 -16.35 9.75 1.35
CA GLY A 166 -17.68 10.33 1.17
C GLY A 166 -18.16 10.35 -0.29
N ASP A 167 -19.42 10.71 -0.52
CA ASP A 167 -19.99 10.88 -1.86
C ASP A 167 -21.00 12.04 -1.99
N GLY A 168 -21.23 12.78 -0.90
CA GLY A 168 -22.13 13.91 -0.90
C GLY A 168 -23.63 13.57 -0.88
N ALA A 169 -24.00 12.28 -0.81
CA ALA A 169 -25.39 11.82 -0.79
C ALA A 169 -25.89 11.43 0.61
N GLY A 170 -25.30 11.99 1.66
CA GLY A 170 -25.66 11.71 3.05
C GLY A 170 -24.88 10.56 3.69
N ASN A 171 -23.96 9.95 2.96
CA ASN A 171 -23.08 8.91 3.49
C ASN A 171 -21.99 9.49 4.41
N PRO A 172 -21.46 8.70 5.35
CA PRO A 172 -20.37 9.16 6.21
C PRO A 172 -19.18 9.70 5.42
N THR A 173 -18.70 10.88 5.77
CA THR A 173 -17.61 11.57 5.05
C THR A 173 -16.23 10.95 5.26
N ASN A 174 -16.10 10.03 6.20
CA ASN A 174 -14.90 9.26 6.53
C ASN A 174 -14.98 7.79 6.06
N LYS A 175 -15.95 7.44 5.22
CA LYS A 175 -16.07 6.11 4.64
C LYS A 175 -15.44 6.12 3.25
N LEU A 176 -14.56 5.14 2.98
CA LEU A 176 -13.91 5.04 1.68
C LEU A 176 -14.88 4.53 0.63
N GLN A 177 -14.96 5.25 -0.47
CA GLN A 177 -15.64 4.85 -1.68
C GLN A 177 -14.63 4.76 -2.82
N PHE A 178 -14.85 3.85 -3.73
CA PHE A 178 -14.19 3.89 -5.02
C PHE A 178 -15.20 3.75 -6.15
N VAL A 179 -14.99 4.59 -7.14
CA VAL A 179 -15.75 4.62 -8.38
C VAL A 179 -15.01 3.79 -9.41
N LYS A 180 -15.73 3.01 -10.19
CA LYS A 180 -15.18 2.16 -11.24
C LYS A 180 -16.13 2.13 -12.45
N GLY A 181 -15.94 3.07 -13.34
CA GLY A 181 -16.80 3.23 -14.52
C GLY A 181 -16.69 2.06 -15.50
N SER A 182 -15.56 1.95 -16.17
CA SER A 182 -15.38 1.04 -17.32
C SER A 182 -15.48 -0.45 -16.97
N ILE A 183 -15.06 -0.86 -15.78
CA ILE A 183 -15.07 -2.28 -15.38
C ILE A 183 -16.34 -2.73 -14.66
N GLY A 184 -17.11 -1.80 -14.10
CA GLY A 184 -18.40 -2.09 -13.45
C GLY A 184 -18.38 -3.20 -12.40
N ALA A 185 -19.52 -3.85 -12.18
CA ALA A 185 -19.63 -5.04 -11.33
C ALA A 185 -20.50 -6.11 -12.00
N ALA A 186 -20.11 -7.39 -11.89
CA ALA A 186 -20.85 -8.52 -12.46
C ALA A 186 -22.26 -8.64 -11.87
N SER A 187 -22.43 -8.29 -10.60
CA SER A 187 -23.73 -8.29 -9.90
C SER A 187 -24.69 -7.20 -10.38
N HIS A 188 -24.23 -6.24 -11.17
CA HIS A 188 -25.03 -5.12 -11.68
C HIS A 188 -24.77 -4.89 -13.17
N PRO A 189 -25.14 -5.84 -14.05
CA PRO A 189 -24.81 -5.79 -15.48
C PRO A 189 -25.50 -4.63 -16.23
N ASP A 190 -26.56 -4.07 -15.68
CA ASP A 190 -27.34 -2.97 -16.27
C ASP A 190 -26.68 -1.60 -16.01
N LYS A 191 -25.84 -1.49 -14.99
CA LYS A 191 -25.06 -0.26 -14.72
C LYS A 191 -23.82 -0.25 -15.60
N LYS A 192 -23.95 0.34 -16.78
CA LYS A 192 -22.91 0.35 -17.81
C LYS A 192 -21.76 1.30 -17.51
N ASP A 193 -22.07 2.39 -16.83
CA ASP A 193 -21.28 3.58 -16.90
C ASP A 193 -20.61 3.94 -15.58
N HIS A 194 -21.18 3.52 -14.47
CA HIS A 194 -20.74 3.97 -13.17
C HIS A 194 -21.21 2.98 -12.10
N TYR A 195 -20.29 2.47 -11.34
CA TYR A 195 -20.60 1.64 -10.18
C TYR A 195 -19.70 2.00 -9.00
N GLU A 196 -20.34 2.48 -7.95
CA GLU A 196 -19.68 2.81 -6.70
C GLU A 196 -19.62 1.60 -5.79
N SER A 197 -18.52 1.45 -5.08
CA SER A 197 -18.36 0.46 -4.03
C SER A 197 -17.86 1.12 -2.76
N TRP A 198 -18.40 0.66 -1.65
CA TRP A 198 -18.07 1.15 -0.32
C TRP A 198 -17.28 0.13 0.46
N VAL A 199 -16.28 0.59 1.18
CA VAL A 199 -15.64 -0.19 2.23
C VAL A 199 -16.46 -0.04 3.50
N GLU A 200 -16.88 -1.16 4.10
CA GLU A 200 -17.71 -1.18 5.32
C GLU A 200 -16.89 -0.85 6.58
N LYS A 201 -16.08 0.21 6.49
CA LYS A 201 -15.24 0.70 7.58
C LYS A 201 -15.25 2.22 7.54
N GLU A 202 -15.39 2.85 8.70
CA GLU A 202 -15.13 4.26 8.88
C GLU A 202 -13.67 4.46 9.31
N PHE A 203 -13.03 5.48 8.75
CA PHE A 203 -11.63 5.77 8.99
C PHE A 203 -11.46 6.91 9.98
N GLU A 204 -10.41 6.84 10.77
CA GLU A 204 -10.01 7.89 11.71
C GLU A 204 -8.93 8.78 11.09
N THR A 205 -8.78 9.98 11.64
CA THR A 205 -7.72 10.93 11.26
C THR A 205 -6.44 10.67 12.05
N GLY A 206 -5.30 11.19 11.57
CA GLY A 206 -4.05 11.17 12.30
C GLY A 206 -3.25 9.86 12.20
N HIS A 207 -3.69 8.92 11.37
CA HIS A 207 -3.00 7.66 11.11
C HIS A 207 -2.60 7.54 9.64
N TRP A 208 -1.41 7.03 9.39
CA TRP A 208 -1.02 6.66 8.03
C TRP A 208 -1.81 5.44 7.57
N LEU A 209 -2.21 5.45 6.32
CA LEU A 209 -2.98 4.41 5.64
C LEU A 209 -2.34 4.16 4.28
N HIS A 210 -2.03 2.92 3.96
CA HIS A 210 -1.63 2.53 2.62
C HIS A 210 -2.80 1.84 1.93
N PHE A 211 -3.40 2.50 0.96
CA PHE A 211 -4.45 1.95 0.12
C PHE A 211 -3.87 1.40 -1.17
N ALA A 212 -4.34 0.23 -1.59
CA ALA A 212 -4.08 -0.29 -2.92
C ALA A 212 -5.37 -0.84 -3.54
N ALA A 213 -5.59 -0.52 -4.82
CA ALA A 213 -6.59 -1.17 -5.66
C ALA A 213 -5.89 -2.06 -6.68
N VAL A 214 -6.20 -3.34 -6.66
CA VAL A 214 -5.62 -4.34 -7.57
C VAL A 214 -6.71 -4.91 -8.46
N TYR A 215 -6.57 -4.69 -9.77
CA TYR A 215 -7.43 -5.26 -10.80
C TYR A 215 -6.65 -6.28 -11.63
N ASP A 216 -7.13 -7.50 -11.69
CA ASP A 216 -6.48 -8.62 -12.39
C ASP A 216 -7.10 -8.96 -13.74
N GLY A 217 -8.04 -8.15 -14.23
CA GLY A 217 -8.81 -8.36 -15.45
C GLY A 217 -10.20 -8.94 -15.20
N GLN A 218 -10.46 -9.48 -14.01
CA GLN A 218 -11.74 -10.05 -13.60
C GLN A 218 -12.21 -9.52 -12.25
N TYR A 219 -11.30 -9.41 -11.30
CA TYR A 219 -11.60 -9.01 -9.93
C TYR A 219 -10.91 -7.71 -9.56
N LEU A 220 -11.62 -6.86 -8.84
CA LEU A 220 -11.05 -5.69 -8.17
C LEU A 220 -11.00 -5.93 -6.68
N ARG A 221 -9.81 -5.85 -6.10
CA ARG A 221 -9.56 -5.99 -4.67
C ARG A 221 -9.03 -4.68 -4.11
N LEU A 222 -9.50 -4.32 -2.93
CA LEU A 222 -8.92 -3.22 -2.18
C LEU A 222 -8.15 -3.75 -0.98
N TYR A 223 -7.01 -3.16 -0.75
CA TYR A 223 -6.12 -3.46 0.36
C TYR A 223 -5.91 -2.21 1.22
N LEU A 224 -5.80 -2.43 2.51
CA LEU A 224 -5.35 -1.47 3.52
C LEU A 224 -4.16 -2.08 4.24
N ASP A 225 -3.01 -1.41 4.20
CA ASP A 225 -1.77 -1.84 4.85
C ASP A 225 -1.39 -3.31 4.54
N GLY A 226 -1.66 -3.74 3.29
CA GLY A 226 -1.44 -5.11 2.81
C GLY A 226 -2.61 -6.07 3.06
N GLU A 227 -3.57 -5.76 3.93
CA GLU A 227 -4.74 -6.60 4.19
C GLU A 227 -5.88 -6.32 3.21
N GLN A 228 -6.45 -7.36 2.60
CA GLN A 228 -7.63 -7.21 1.71
C GLN A 228 -8.87 -6.82 2.51
N ILE A 229 -9.43 -5.64 2.23
CA ILE A 229 -10.59 -5.08 2.93
C ILE A 229 -11.88 -5.07 2.09
N HIS A 230 -11.77 -5.25 0.78
CA HIS A 230 -12.92 -5.28 -0.12
C HIS A 230 -12.63 -6.09 -1.38
N PHE A 231 -13.69 -6.60 -2.01
CA PHE A 231 -13.62 -7.45 -3.18
C PHE A 231 -14.85 -7.25 -4.08
N VAL A 232 -14.62 -7.12 -5.37
CA VAL A 232 -15.68 -7.03 -6.37
C VAL A 232 -15.34 -7.88 -7.59
N GLU A 233 -16.25 -8.73 -8.01
CA GLU A 233 -16.20 -9.32 -9.34
C GLU A 233 -16.67 -8.27 -10.35
N THR A 234 -15.81 -7.96 -11.32
CA THR A 234 -16.10 -6.95 -12.35
C THR A 234 -16.79 -7.59 -13.55
N ARG A 235 -17.25 -6.78 -14.50
CA ARG A 235 -17.69 -7.29 -15.79
C ARG A 235 -16.50 -7.81 -16.60
N ASN A 236 -16.59 -9.00 -17.14
CA ASN A 236 -15.51 -9.66 -17.86
C ASN A 236 -14.88 -8.76 -18.95
N GLY A 237 -13.55 -8.68 -18.94
CA GLY A 237 -12.75 -8.11 -20.01
C GLY A 237 -12.78 -6.58 -20.11
N GLY A 238 -13.21 -5.87 -19.07
CA GLY A 238 -13.09 -4.42 -19.00
C GLY A 238 -11.64 -3.98 -18.86
N THR A 239 -11.34 -2.76 -19.33
CA THR A 239 -10.06 -2.09 -19.10
C THR A 239 -10.28 -0.84 -18.26
N ILE A 240 -9.31 -0.53 -17.41
CA ILE A 240 -9.31 0.71 -16.65
C ILE A 240 -8.64 1.80 -17.49
N ASN A 241 -9.28 2.96 -17.56
CA ASN A 241 -8.74 4.14 -18.19
C ASN A 241 -8.47 5.22 -17.14
N LEU A 242 -7.21 5.54 -16.91
CA LEU A 242 -6.79 6.63 -16.02
C LEU A 242 -6.37 7.90 -16.79
N SER A 243 -6.60 7.94 -18.12
CA SER A 243 -6.18 9.09 -18.93
C SER A 243 -7.21 10.23 -18.96
N MET A 244 -8.47 9.93 -18.71
CA MET A 244 -9.56 10.90 -18.79
C MET A 244 -10.75 10.43 -17.95
N ALA A 245 -11.63 11.37 -17.60
CA ALA A 245 -12.92 11.04 -17.04
C ALA A 245 -13.79 10.23 -18.03
N TYR A 246 -14.70 9.44 -17.49
CA TYR A 246 -15.60 8.63 -18.29
C TYR A 246 -16.64 9.51 -19.01
N ASP A 247 -16.99 9.09 -20.25
CA ASP A 247 -18.16 9.56 -21.03
C ASP A 247 -18.27 11.08 -21.25
N GLY A 248 -17.18 11.72 -21.69
CA GLY A 248 -17.28 13.09 -22.23
C GLY A 248 -17.79 14.13 -21.24
N HIS A 249 -17.80 13.85 -19.96
CA HIS A 249 -17.87 14.90 -18.97
C HIS A 249 -16.74 15.88 -19.26
N THR A 250 -17.12 17.10 -19.61
CA THR A 250 -16.21 18.22 -19.95
C THR A 250 -15.46 18.76 -18.73
N TRP A 251 -15.45 17.97 -17.64
CA TRP A 251 -14.65 18.24 -16.49
C TRP A 251 -13.20 18.03 -16.94
N GLU A 252 -12.36 18.98 -16.68
CA GLU A 252 -10.92 18.94 -16.98
C GLU A 252 -10.21 17.82 -16.18
N ASP A 253 -10.82 16.65 -16.11
CA ASP A 253 -10.42 15.57 -15.23
C ASP A 253 -9.58 14.54 -15.97
N THR A 254 -8.32 14.87 -16.03
CA THR A 254 -7.25 13.89 -16.13
C THR A 254 -7.01 13.26 -14.74
N PHE A 255 -6.17 12.25 -14.68
CA PHE A 255 -5.71 11.70 -13.42
C PHE A 255 -5.14 12.79 -12.52
N ALA A 256 -5.65 12.87 -11.29
CA ALA A 256 -5.18 13.81 -10.29
C ALA A 256 -4.98 13.14 -8.94
N ILE A 257 -4.15 13.72 -8.10
CA ILE A 257 -3.88 13.31 -6.74
C ILE A 257 -4.30 14.43 -5.80
N GLY A 258 -5.23 14.13 -4.88
CA GLY A 258 -5.75 15.08 -3.89
C GLY A 258 -6.96 15.88 -4.34
N ARG A 259 -7.53 15.61 -5.51
CA ARG A 259 -8.77 16.27 -6.02
C ARG A 259 -9.58 15.38 -6.96
N SER A 260 -10.80 15.80 -7.27
CA SER A 260 -11.60 15.36 -8.42
C SER A 260 -12.62 16.42 -8.85
N ALA A 261 -13.43 16.14 -9.88
CA ALA A 261 -14.47 17.02 -10.41
C ALA A 261 -13.97 18.45 -10.68
N GLY A 262 -12.96 18.57 -11.53
CA GLY A 262 -12.23 19.80 -11.70
C GLY A 262 -11.39 20.12 -10.45
N TYR A 263 -11.19 21.39 -10.16
CA TYR A 263 -10.47 21.82 -8.95
C TYR A 263 -11.43 21.91 -7.75
N ALA A 264 -11.98 20.74 -7.37
CA ALA A 264 -12.91 20.61 -6.25
C ALA A 264 -12.61 19.34 -5.43
N ARG A 265 -13.41 19.06 -4.42
CA ARG A 265 -13.35 17.83 -3.59
C ARG A 265 -11.97 17.52 -3.05
N PHE A 266 -11.21 18.55 -2.70
CA PHE A 266 -9.83 18.42 -2.25
C PHE A 266 -9.69 17.57 -0.99
N PHE A 267 -8.62 16.79 -0.95
CA PHE A 267 -8.21 16.04 0.22
C PHE A 267 -7.56 16.96 1.28
N ASP A 268 -7.89 16.71 2.55
CA ASP A 268 -7.25 17.35 3.69
C ASP A 268 -6.39 16.33 4.44
N GLY A 269 -5.13 16.30 4.10
CA GLY A 269 -4.20 15.33 4.68
C GLY A 269 -2.82 15.40 4.04
N TYR A 270 -1.99 14.47 4.51
CA TYR A 270 -0.64 14.27 4.00
C TYR A 270 -0.66 13.12 2.99
N ILE A 271 0.19 13.24 1.98
CA ILE A 271 0.52 12.16 1.04
C ILE A 271 2.03 11.95 1.02
N SER A 272 2.48 10.70 0.97
CA SER A 272 3.92 10.40 0.89
C SER A 272 4.29 9.61 -0.36
N GLU A 273 3.41 8.77 -0.85
CA GLU A 273 3.65 7.95 -2.02
C GLU A 273 2.38 7.72 -2.83
N CYS A 274 2.54 7.70 -4.15
CA CYS A 274 1.51 7.22 -5.07
C CYS A 274 2.16 6.49 -6.24
N ARG A 275 1.60 5.36 -6.64
CA ARG A 275 2.15 4.48 -7.68
C ARG A 275 1.07 3.94 -8.59
N VAL A 276 1.38 3.85 -9.87
CA VAL A 276 0.50 3.25 -10.88
C VAL A 276 1.26 2.15 -11.60
N TRP A 277 0.64 0.97 -11.64
CA TRP A 277 1.19 -0.23 -12.26
C TRP A 277 0.25 -0.78 -13.33
N ASN A 278 0.80 -1.42 -14.37
CA ASN A 278 0.02 -2.18 -15.37
C ASN A 278 -0.05 -3.69 -15.07
N VAL A 279 0.25 -4.07 -13.85
CA VAL A 279 0.19 -5.45 -13.33
C VAL A 279 -0.67 -5.53 -12.08
N ALA A 280 -1.24 -6.69 -11.82
CA ALA A 280 -1.94 -6.99 -10.57
C ALA A 280 -0.92 -7.48 -9.55
N ARG A 281 -0.56 -6.63 -8.58
CA ARG A 281 0.38 -6.96 -7.51
C ARG A 281 -0.23 -7.94 -6.50
N THR A 282 0.59 -8.81 -5.99
CA THR A 282 0.24 -9.75 -4.90
C THR A 282 0.21 -9.05 -3.55
N THR A 283 -0.45 -9.66 -2.57
CA THR A 283 -0.45 -9.19 -1.17
C THR A 283 0.98 -9.02 -0.63
N ALA A 284 1.85 -10.00 -0.90
CA ALA A 284 3.24 -9.95 -0.46
C ALA A 284 4.02 -8.76 -1.04
N GLU A 285 3.84 -8.48 -2.32
CA GLU A 285 4.46 -7.31 -2.97
C GLU A 285 3.92 -5.99 -2.42
N LEU A 286 2.62 -5.92 -2.09
CA LEU A 286 2.02 -4.75 -1.46
C LEU A 286 2.58 -4.49 -0.06
N GLU A 287 2.68 -5.55 0.78
CA GLU A 287 3.25 -5.47 2.12
C GLU A 287 4.73 -5.07 2.10
N ASP A 288 5.52 -5.70 1.23
CA ASP A 288 6.94 -5.42 1.10
C ASP A 288 7.20 -4.03 0.51
N GLY A 289 6.26 -3.52 -0.31
CA GLY A 289 6.34 -2.24 -0.98
C GLY A 289 5.79 -1.03 -0.22
N ILE A 290 5.27 -1.18 1.00
CA ILE A 290 4.58 -0.07 1.73
C ILE A 290 5.42 1.21 1.82
N CYS A 291 6.73 1.09 2.02
CA CYS A 291 7.61 2.25 2.24
C CYS A 291 8.44 2.64 1.02
N TYR A 292 8.65 1.73 0.12
CA TYR A 292 9.51 1.93 -1.04
C TYR A 292 9.32 0.77 -2.03
N VAL A 293 9.45 1.07 -3.31
CA VAL A 293 9.62 0.09 -4.38
C VAL A 293 10.77 0.53 -5.27
N ASP A 294 11.45 -0.43 -5.90
CA ASP A 294 12.48 -0.11 -6.88
C ASP A 294 11.82 0.60 -8.08
N PRO A 295 12.22 1.83 -8.42
CA PRO A 295 11.65 2.56 -9.55
C PRO A 295 11.79 1.85 -10.91
N THR A 296 12.68 0.87 -11.01
CA THR A 296 12.89 0.06 -12.22
C THR A 296 12.04 -1.21 -12.26
N SER A 297 11.15 -1.42 -11.28
CA SER A 297 10.30 -2.61 -11.19
C SER A 297 9.45 -2.81 -12.44
N GLU A 298 9.35 -4.04 -12.91
CA GLU A 298 8.54 -4.39 -14.08
C GLU A 298 7.07 -4.05 -13.84
N GLY A 299 6.44 -3.41 -14.81
CA GLY A 299 5.04 -3.01 -14.74
C GLY A 299 4.77 -1.71 -13.98
N LEU A 300 5.77 -1.07 -13.37
CA LEU A 300 5.61 0.23 -12.74
C LEU A 300 5.56 1.33 -13.80
N ILE A 301 4.39 1.97 -13.97
CA ILE A 301 4.20 3.05 -14.94
C ILE A 301 4.72 4.37 -14.38
N SER A 302 4.37 4.68 -13.12
CA SER A 302 4.75 5.93 -12.46
C SER A 302 4.84 5.76 -10.94
N TYR A 303 5.75 6.53 -10.34
CA TYR A 303 5.99 6.53 -8.92
C TYR A 303 6.35 7.95 -8.43
N TRP A 304 5.53 8.51 -7.54
CA TRP A 304 5.77 9.83 -6.93
C TRP A 304 5.94 9.66 -5.42
N ARG A 305 7.05 10.16 -4.88
CA ARG A 305 7.37 10.01 -3.45
C ARG A 305 6.87 11.16 -2.59
N PHE A 306 6.62 12.33 -3.14
CA PHE A 306 6.20 13.53 -2.39
C PHE A 306 7.08 13.87 -1.18
N ASP A 307 8.37 13.62 -1.29
CA ASP A 307 9.36 13.77 -0.24
C ASP A 307 10.02 15.15 -0.18
N GLY A 308 9.47 16.11 -0.93
CA GLY A 308 9.98 17.48 -1.03
C GLY A 308 11.12 17.65 -2.04
N GLU A 309 11.55 16.58 -2.70
CA GLU A 309 12.44 16.62 -3.85
C GLU A 309 11.63 17.08 -5.08
N THR A 310 11.65 18.40 -5.33
CA THR A 310 10.85 19.03 -6.39
C THR A 310 11.72 19.84 -7.31
N GLN A 311 11.24 20.09 -8.54
CA GLN A 311 11.79 21.12 -9.42
C GLN A 311 11.48 22.52 -8.86
N GLU A 312 12.09 23.57 -9.45
CA GLU A 312 11.90 24.97 -9.02
C GLU A 312 10.43 25.42 -9.01
N ASP A 313 9.62 24.86 -9.92
CA ASP A 313 8.18 25.14 -10.01
C ASP A 313 7.32 24.26 -9.08
N GLY A 314 7.93 23.46 -8.22
CA GLY A 314 7.28 22.54 -7.30
C GLY A 314 6.86 21.21 -7.94
N THR A 315 7.18 20.95 -9.20
CA THR A 315 6.88 19.67 -9.88
C THR A 315 7.62 18.51 -9.19
N VAL A 316 6.88 17.47 -8.80
CA VAL A 316 7.43 16.23 -8.27
C VAL A 316 7.78 15.30 -9.43
N LEU A 317 9.02 14.81 -9.44
CA LEU A 317 9.49 13.93 -10.49
C LEU A 317 8.87 12.53 -10.36
N ASP A 318 8.59 11.94 -11.51
CA ASP A 318 8.32 10.52 -11.63
C ASP A 318 9.61 9.74 -11.45
N MET A 319 9.72 8.96 -10.38
CA MET A 319 10.90 8.21 -10.01
C MET A 319 11.29 7.12 -11.02
N THR A 320 10.32 6.67 -11.85
CA THR A 320 10.58 5.67 -12.90
C THR A 320 11.41 6.21 -14.07
N GLY A 321 11.45 7.52 -14.20
CA GLY A 321 12.09 8.18 -15.36
C GLY A 321 11.23 8.18 -16.63
N HIS A 322 9.99 7.69 -16.60
CA HIS A 322 9.08 7.71 -17.76
C HIS A 322 8.54 9.10 -18.08
N GLY A 323 8.76 10.08 -17.17
CA GLY A 323 8.41 11.49 -17.41
C GLY A 323 6.98 11.85 -17.03
N HIS A 324 6.28 11.02 -16.29
CA HIS A 324 4.93 11.29 -15.80
C HIS A 324 4.96 12.14 -14.53
N ASN A 325 5.57 13.32 -14.62
CA ASN A 325 5.78 14.20 -13.49
C ASN A 325 4.47 14.79 -12.94
N ALA A 326 4.37 14.91 -11.61
CA ALA A 326 3.21 15.45 -10.92
C ALA A 326 3.35 16.97 -10.75
N LYS A 327 2.48 17.74 -11.39
CA LYS A 327 2.46 19.20 -11.33
C LYS A 327 1.60 19.69 -10.17
N PRO A 328 2.15 20.51 -9.27
CA PRO A 328 1.39 21.06 -8.14
C PRO A 328 0.36 22.10 -8.57
N TYR A 329 -0.73 22.14 -7.84
CA TYR A 329 -1.72 23.20 -7.86
C TYR A 329 -2.05 23.62 -6.42
N GLY A 330 -2.14 24.92 -6.16
CA GLY A 330 -2.43 25.46 -4.85
C GLY A 330 -1.25 25.44 -3.88
N ASP A 331 -1.55 25.68 -2.61
CA ASP A 331 -0.53 25.80 -1.58
C ASP A 331 -0.22 24.40 -0.99
N ILE A 332 0.95 23.88 -1.29
CA ILE A 332 1.43 22.60 -0.79
C ILE A 332 2.64 22.85 0.12
N THR A 333 2.64 22.26 1.30
CA THR A 333 3.76 22.30 2.23
C THR A 333 4.27 20.91 2.49
N TYR A 334 5.55 20.80 2.88
CA TYR A 334 6.16 19.51 3.18
C TYR A 334 6.52 19.43 4.65
N VAL A 335 6.30 18.25 5.24
CA VAL A 335 6.67 17.95 6.62
C VAL A 335 7.75 16.88 6.65
N ASP A 336 8.70 17.07 7.57
CA ASP A 336 9.83 16.14 7.77
C ASP A 336 9.47 15.00 8.74
N ASN A 337 10.38 14.04 8.83
CA ASN A 337 10.43 13.02 9.87
C ASN A 337 9.21 12.10 9.96
N GLN A 338 8.57 11.81 8.83
CA GLN A 338 7.55 10.77 8.77
C GLN A 338 8.24 9.41 8.69
N LYS A 339 7.97 8.54 9.67
CA LYS A 339 8.57 7.18 9.69
C LYS A 339 7.77 6.22 8.80
N CYS A 340 8.49 5.30 8.17
CA CYS A 340 7.90 4.18 7.47
C CYS A 340 8.75 2.91 7.69
N PRO A 341 8.17 1.78 8.04
CA PRO A 341 6.77 1.59 8.45
C PRO A 341 6.46 2.31 9.75
N PHE A 342 5.20 2.59 10.01
CA PHE A 342 4.68 3.41 11.12
C PHE A 342 3.98 2.55 12.18
#